data_996cf198fee3c4efdde6e9d31ebdb18e
#
_entry.id   996cf198fee3c4efdde6e9d31ebdb18e
#
_cell.length_a   1.000
_cell.length_b   1.000
_cell.length_c   1.000
_cell.angle_alpha   90.00
_cell.angle_beta   90.00
_cell.angle_gamma   90.00
#
_symmetry.space_group_name_H-M   'P 1'
#
loop_
_entity.id
_entity.type
_entity.pdbx_description
1 polymer ?
#
loop_
_entity_poly.entity_id
_entity_poly.type
_entity_poly.pdbx_seq_one_letter_code
_entity_poly.pdbx_strand_id
1 'polypeptide(L)'
;MVRMISREPTIERLAQAEALLLQPFGLTDASLTRALATIGEHRIDDADLYFQSTRHEGWSLEEGIVKSGSFSIDQGVGVRAVAGEKTAFAYSDDISEAALLDAARTVRTIAASGQSRRVKLGMRPSVAASRVLYAPTDPIATLDSTQKVALLEKVEKLARSRDPRIVQVMAGVAAEYDVVLVAREIGRAHV
;
A
#
# COMPACT_ATOMS: atom_id res chain seq x y z
N MET A 1 28.19 -22.34 -12.24
CA MET A 1 26.78 -22.28 -12.67
C MET A 1 26.12 -21.14 -11.91
N VAL A 2 26.12 -19.94 -12.53
CA VAL A 2 25.59 -18.72 -11.92
C VAL A 2 24.07 -18.75 -12.06
N ARG A 3 23.35 -18.84 -10.94
CA ARG A 3 21.89 -18.79 -10.90
C ARG A 3 21.46 -17.35 -11.20
N MET A 4 20.97 -17.11 -12.42
CA MET A 4 20.32 -15.84 -12.77
C MET A 4 19.12 -15.67 -11.83
N ILE A 5 19.21 -14.69 -10.92
CA ILE A 5 18.08 -14.25 -10.12
C ILE A 5 17.14 -13.53 -11.10
N SER A 6 15.98 -14.14 -11.37
CA SER A 6 15.01 -13.59 -12.32
C SER A 6 14.50 -12.23 -11.82
N ARG A 7 14.49 -11.26 -12.72
CA ARG A 7 13.92 -9.90 -12.48
C ARG A 7 12.38 -9.90 -12.50
N GLU A 8 11.76 -11.02 -12.84
CA GLU A 8 10.32 -11.18 -13.06
C GLU A 8 9.43 -10.82 -11.84
N PRO A 9 9.73 -11.27 -10.60
CA PRO A 9 8.83 -11.00 -9.47
C PRO A 9 8.69 -9.51 -9.12
N THR A 10 9.67 -8.68 -9.45
CA THR A 10 9.64 -7.24 -9.14
C THR A 10 8.80 -6.48 -10.17
N ILE A 11 8.85 -6.86 -11.43
CA ILE A 11 8.06 -6.27 -12.51
C ILE A 11 6.58 -6.61 -12.29
N GLU A 12 6.27 -7.83 -11.91
CA GLU A 12 4.91 -8.30 -11.62
C GLU A 12 4.29 -7.53 -10.44
N ARG A 13 5.03 -7.34 -9.36
CA ARG A 13 4.58 -6.56 -8.20
C ARG A 13 4.35 -5.09 -8.53
N LEU A 14 5.21 -4.50 -9.35
CA LEU A 14 5.02 -3.14 -9.82
C LEU A 14 3.73 -3.03 -10.62
N ALA A 15 3.54 -3.90 -11.61
CA ALA A 15 2.34 -3.91 -12.43
C ALA A 15 1.07 -4.11 -11.57
N GLN A 16 1.13 -4.97 -10.55
CA GLN A 16 0.04 -5.17 -9.61
C GLN A 16 -0.26 -3.93 -8.78
N ALA A 17 0.77 -3.24 -8.26
CA ALA A 17 0.60 -2.01 -7.51
C ALA A 17 0.04 -0.88 -8.40
N GLU A 18 0.52 -0.74 -9.63
CA GLU A 18 0.00 0.22 -10.61
C GLU A 18 -1.46 -0.07 -10.97
N ALA A 19 -1.81 -1.35 -11.15
CA ALA A 19 -3.17 -1.77 -11.44
C ALA A 19 -4.15 -1.48 -10.29
N LEU A 20 -3.69 -1.46 -9.05
CA LEU A 20 -4.52 -1.19 -7.87
C LEU A 20 -4.54 0.28 -7.47
N LEU A 21 -3.41 0.99 -7.61
CA LEU A 21 -3.23 2.32 -7.02
C LEU A 21 -3.22 3.47 -8.03
N LEU A 22 -3.04 3.19 -9.33
CA LEU A 22 -2.98 4.24 -10.35
C LEU A 22 -4.08 4.09 -11.41
N GLN A 23 -4.21 2.90 -12.01
CA GLN A 23 -5.10 2.68 -13.14
C GLN A 23 -6.58 2.97 -12.83
N PRO A 24 -7.16 2.55 -11.68
CA PRO A 24 -8.56 2.81 -11.36
C PRO A 24 -8.87 4.30 -11.23
N PHE A 25 -7.86 5.11 -10.95
CA PHE A 25 -7.96 6.56 -10.74
C PHE A 25 -7.49 7.37 -11.96
N GLY A 26 -7.19 6.71 -13.07
CA GLY A 26 -6.71 7.35 -14.30
C GLY A 26 -5.33 8.01 -14.16
N LEU A 27 -4.57 7.65 -13.13
CA LEU A 27 -3.22 8.18 -12.93
C LEU A 27 -2.21 7.45 -13.83
N THR A 28 -1.31 8.25 -14.41
CA THR A 28 -0.27 7.78 -15.34
C THR A 28 1.10 8.27 -14.88
N ASP A 29 2.17 7.76 -15.46
CA ASP A 29 3.53 8.28 -15.26
C ASP A 29 3.62 9.78 -15.53
N ALA A 30 2.85 10.29 -16.48
CA ALA A 30 2.78 11.72 -16.75
C ALA A 30 2.15 12.50 -15.60
N SER A 31 1.12 11.93 -14.93
CA SER A 31 0.51 12.53 -13.73
C SER A 31 1.49 12.60 -12.58
N LEU A 32 2.22 11.50 -12.33
CA LEU A 32 3.24 11.45 -11.27
C LEU A 32 4.40 12.42 -11.57
N THR A 33 4.84 12.46 -12.82
CA THR A 33 5.90 13.40 -13.25
C THR A 33 5.47 14.85 -13.08
N ARG A 34 4.22 15.21 -13.40
CA ARG A 34 3.69 16.58 -13.18
C ARG A 34 3.68 16.94 -11.70
N ALA A 35 3.26 16.02 -10.82
CA ALA A 35 3.24 16.27 -9.39
C ALA A 35 4.65 16.50 -8.84
N LEU A 36 5.62 15.64 -9.18
CA LEU A 36 7.02 15.80 -8.80
C LEU A 36 7.62 17.08 -9.36
N ALA A 37 7.33 17.44 -10.62
CA ALA A 37 7.78 18.69 -11.23
C ALA A 37 7.21 19.90 -10.49
N THR A 38 5.95 19.86 -10.06
CA THR A 38 5.31 20.92 -9.27
C THR A 38 6.04 21.16 -7.94
N ILE A 39 6.46 20.09 -7.27
CA ILE A 39 7.25 20.19 -6.05
C ILE A 39 8.64 20.77 -6.37
N GLY A 40 9.26 20.29 -7.44
CA GLY A 40 10.61 20.66 -7.89
C GLY A 40 10.78 22.07 -8.47
N GLU A 41 9.68 22.86 -8.64
CA GLU A 41 9.77 24.29 -9.01
C GLU A 41 10.57 25.12 -8.00
N HIS A 42 10.63 24.66 -6.76
CA HIS A 42 11.52 25.21 -5.73
C HIS A 42 12.70 24.27 -5.49
N ARG A 43 13.72 24.79 -4.83
CA ARG A 43 14.90 24.00 -4.47
C ARG A 43 14.54 23.01 -3.37
N ILE A 44 14.53 21.74 -3.70
CA ILE A 44 14.32 20.61 -2.79
C ILE A 44 15.49 19.63 -2.91
N ASP A 45 15.72 18.86 -1.86
CA ASP A 45 16.76 17.83 -1.81
C ASP A 45 16.19 16.44 -2.12
N ASP A 46 14.90 16.20 -1.79
CA ASP A 46 14.19 14.94 -2.05
C ASP A 46 12.69 15.18 -2.14
N ALA A 47 12.02 14.40 -2.97
CA ALA A 47 10.55 14.36 -3.03
C ALA A 47 10.08 12.96 -3.35
N ASP A 48 8.98 12.57 -2.74
CA ASP A 48 8.29 11.33 -3.06
C ASP A 48 6.78 11.46 -3.00
N LEU A 49 6.13 10.59 -3.77
CA LEU A 49 4.70 10.36 -3.80
C LEU A 49 4.48 8.96 -3.23
N TYR A 50 3.63 8.85 -2.24
CA TYR A 50 3.30 7.61 -1.55
C TYR A 50 1.82 7.30 -1.79
N PHE A 51 1.54 6.15 -2.35
CA PHE A 51 0.19 5.64 -2.56
C PHE A 51 0.01 4.39 -1.72
N GLN A 52 -1.14 4.27 -1.08
CA GLN A 52 -1.46 3.11 -0.27
C GLN A 52 -2.92 2.70 -0.46
N SER A 53 -3.17 1.41 -0.46
CA SER A 53 -4.50 0.83 -0.31
C SER A 53 -4.39 -0.37 0.61
N THR A 54 -5.07 -0.30 1.74
CA THR A 54 -5.14 -1.35 2.74
C THR A 54 -6.56 -1.89 2.77
N ARG A 55 -6.71 -3.20 2.62
CA ARG A 55 -7.99 -3.90 2.76
C ARG A 55 -7.96 -4.75 4.00
N HIS A 56 -9.00 -4.63 4.82
CA HIS A 56 -9.18 -5.43 6.02
C HIS A 56 -10.44 -6.26 5.89
N GLU A 57 -10.39 -7.49 6.36
CA GLU A 57 -11.55 -8.36 6.49
C GLU A 57 -11.47 -9.10 7.81
N GLY A 58 -12.62 -9.23 8.50
CA GLY A 58 -12.72 -9.95 9.75
C GLY A 58 -14.02 -10.73 9.85
N TRP A 59 -13.97 -11.93 10.40
CA TRP A 59 -15.12 -12.78 10.68
C TRP A 59 -15.01 -13.30 12.10
N SER A 60 -16.14 -13.34 12.80
CA SER A 60 -16.23 -13.94 14.13
C SER A 60 -17.39 -14.90 14.23
N LEU A 61 -17.16 -16.00 14.95
CA LEU A 61 -18.12 -17.04 15.22
C LEU A 61 -18.13 -17.33 16.71
N GLU A 62 -19.28 -17.49 17.30
CA GLU A 62 -19.50 -17.90 18.67
C GLU A 62 -20.64 -18.90 18.73
N GLU A 63 -20.38 -20.04 19.34
CA GLU A 63 -21.34 -21.11 19.53
C GLU A 63 -22.04 -21.56 18.22
N GLY A 64 -21.27 -21.73 17.15
CA GLY A 64 -21.76 -22.13 15.84
C GLY A 64 -22.50 -21.04 15.06
N ILE A 65 -22.57 -19.81 15.61
CA ILE A 65 -23.29 -18.70 14.98
C ILE A 65 -22.29 -17.62 14.57
N VAL A 66 -22.34 -17.19 13.31
CA VAL A 66 -21.58 -16.02 12.84
C VAL A 66 -22.12 -14.77 13.53
N LYS A 67 -21.29 -14.11 14.30
CA LYS A 67 -21.64 -12.87 15.03
C LYS A 67 -21.35 -11.63 14.21
N SER A 68 -20.24 -11.62 13.47
CA SER A 68 -19.88 -10.49 12.62
C SER A 68 -19.08 -10.91 11.40
N GLY A 69 -19.28 -10.18 10.33
CA GLY A 69 -18.41 -10.07 9.17
C GLY A 69 -18.15 -8.60 8.91
N SER A 70 -16.90 -8.22 8.74
CA SER A 70 -16.49 -6.84 8.46
C SER A 70 -15.55 -6.78 7.27
N PHE A 71 -15.66 -5.71 6.50
CA PHE A 71 -14.77 -5.42 5.40
C PHE A 71 -14.58 -3.89 5.33
N SER A 72 -13.33 -3.44 5.21
CA SER A 72 -13.01 -2.04 4.97
C SER A 72 -11.87 -1.90 3.98
N ILE A 73 -11.87 -0.75 3.30
CA ILE A 73 -10.79 -0.30 2.41
C ILE A 73 -10.38 1.08 2.89
N ASP A 74 -9.11 1.23 3.22
CA ASP A 74 -8.47 2.49 3.53
C ASP A 74 -7.44 2.77 2.44
N GLN A 75 -7.54 3.93 1.78
CA GLN A 75 -6.65 4.30 0.69
C GLN A 75 -6.35 5.79 0.68
N GLY A 76 -5.25 6.14 0.04
CA GLY A 76 -4.89 7.55 -0.09
C GLY A 76 -3.55 7.76 -0.77
N VAL A 77 -3.25 9.04 -0.96
CA VAL A 77 -1.98 9.53 -1.50
C VAL A 77 -1.33 10.51 -0.54
N GLY A 78 -0.04 10.34 -0.29
CA GLY A 78 0.81 11.27 0.43
C GLY A 78 1.87 11.86 -0.49
N VAL A 79 2.21 13.12 -0.25
CA VAL A 79 3.27 13.84 -0.94
C VAL A 79 4.23 14.36 0.09
N ARG A 80 5.52 14.07 -0.08
CA ARG A 80 6.57 14.53 0.81
C ARG A 80 7.62 15.32 0.03
N ALA A 81 8.14 16.38 0.62
CA ALA A 81 9.34 17.07 0.14
C ALA A 81 10.30 17.40 1.29
N VAL A 82 11.59 17.35 1.01
CA VAL A 82 12.65 17.67 1.94
C VAL A 82 13.49 18.81 1.37
N ALA A 83 13.76 19.82 2.19
CA ALA A 83 14.62 20.96 1.84
C ALA A 83 15.49 21.32 3.03
N GLY A 84 16.78 20.93 3.00
CA GLY A 84 17.68 21.00 4.15
C GLY A 84 17.18 20.16 5.33
N GLU A 85 16.98 20.79 6.46
CA GLU A 85 16.45 20.14 7.68
C GLU A 85 14.90 20.15 7.77
N LYS A 86 14.23 20.71 6.76
CA LYS A 86 12.77 20.83 6.74
C LYS A 86 12.14 19.71 5.92
N THR A 87 11.11 19.11 6.46
CA THR A 87 10.25 18.15 5.74
C THR A 87 8.85 18.70 5.71
N ALA A 88 8.26 18.72 4.51
CA ALA A 88 6.85 19.02 4.29
C ALA A 88 6.12 17.74 3.88
N PHE A 89 4.89 17.58 4.36
CA PHE A 89 4.03 16.45 4.04
C PHE A 89 2.59 16.92 3.88
N ALA A 90 1.92 16.41 2.85
CA ALA A 90 0.49 16.56 2.64
C ALA A 90 -0.10 15.22 2.19
N TYR A 91 -1.36 14.96 2.52
CA TYR A 91 -2.03 13.72 2.14
C TYR A 91 -3.49 13.98 1.76
N SER A 92 -4.08 13.01 1.05
CA SER A 92 -5.50 12.98 0.71
C SER A 92 -5.97 11.53 0.67
N ASP A 93 -7.20 11.28 1.11
CA ASP A 93 -7.89 9.98 0.97
C ASP A 93 -8.39 9.80 -0.49
N ASP A 94 -8.51 10.91 -1.24
CA ASP A 94 -8.83 10.88 -2.66
C ASP A 94 -7.56 10.63 -3.49
N ILE A 95 -7.53 9.50 -4.20
CA ILE A 95 -6.49 9.18 -5.18
C ILE A 95 -6.94 9.70 -6.54
N SER A 96 -6.72 11.00 -6.77
CA SER A 96 -6.98 11.63 -8.06
C SER A 96 -5.82 12.53 -8.47
N GLU A 97 -5.73 12.88 -9.76
CA GLU A 97 -4.70 13.82 -10.22
C GLU A 97 -4.86 15.19 -9.59
N ALA A 98 -6.11 15.62 -9.38
CA ALA A 98 -6.41 16.90 -8.74
C ALA A 98 -5.91 16.95 -7.30
N ALA A 99 -6.23 15.93 -6.50
CA ALA A 99 -5.77 15.80 -5.11
C ALA A 99 -4.25 15.69 -5.01
N LEU A 100 -3.63 14.91 -5.91
CA LEU A 100 -2.19 14.76 -5.99
C LEU A 100 -1.47 16.09 -6.28
N LEU A 101 -1.98 16.87 -7.24
CA LEU A 101 -1.41 18.19 -7.58
C LEU A 101 -1.65 19.21 -6.47
N ASP A 102 -2.78 19.16 -5.77
CA ASP A 102 -3.06 20.05 -4.65
C ASP A 102 -2.14 19.76 -3.46
N ALA A 103 -1.95 18.50 -3.13
CA ALA A 103 -0.97 18.06 -2.13
C ALA A 103 0.45 18.50 -2.52
N ALA A 104 0.84 18.36 -3.79
CA ALA A 104 2.13 18.81 -4.30
C ALA A 104 2.33 20.34 -4.15
N ARG A 105 1.31 21.14 -4.44
CA ARG A 105 1.33 22.61 -4.24
C ARG A 105 1.45 22.96 -2.76
N THR A 106 0.73 22.26 -1.88
CA THR A 106 0.77 22.47 -0.44
C THR A 106 2.18 22.23 0.10
N VAL A 107 2.78 21.09 -0.24
CA VAL A 107 4.15 20.76 0.16
C VAL A 107 5.17 21.75 -0.38
N ARG A 108 5.00 22.22 -1.60
CA ARG A 108 5.86 23.23 -2.21
C ARG A 108 5.92 24.54 -1.41
N THR A 109 4.79 25.00 -0.88
CA THR A 109 4.76 26.25 -0.10
C THR A 109 5.57 26.17 1.18
N ILE A 110 5.61 25.02 1.82
CA ILE A 110 6.38 24.78 3.04
C ILE A 110 7.88 24.64 2.71
N ALA A 111 8.23 23.98 1.60
CA ALA A 111 9.59 23.81 1.13
C ALA A 111 10.24 25.13 0.67
N ALA A 112 9.46 26.08 0.18
CA ALA A 112 9.94 27.37 -0.35
C ALA A 112 10.75 28.22 0.65
N SER A 113 10.64 27.97 1.94
CA SER A 113 11.33 28.70 3.01
C SER A 113 12.72 28.13 3.37
N GLY A 114 13.26 27.16 2.62
CA GLY A 114 14.57 26.52 2.85
C GLY A 114 15.68 26.99 1.90
N GLN A 115 16.95 26.92 2.34
CA GLN A 115 18.10 27.04 1.43
C GLN A 115 18.33 25.68 0.77
N SER A 116 18.34 25.61 -0.56
CA SER A 116 18.30 24.32 -1.24
C SER A 116 19.08 24.28 -2.55
N ARG A 117 19.42 23.08 -2.99
CA ARG A 117 20.21 22.76 -4.18
C ARG A 117 19.26 22.27 -5.29
N ARG A 118 19.49 22.70 -6.54
CA ARG A 118 18.73 22.15 -7.69
C ARG A 118 19.07 20.67 -7.89
N VAL A 119 18.10 19.81 -7.84
CA VAL A 119 18.21 18.38 -8.19
C VAL A 119 17.69 18.17 -9.60
N LYS A 120 18.38 17.37 -10.40
CA LYS A 120 17.90 16.99 -11.75
C LYS A 120 16.93 15.84 -11.64
N LEU A 121 15.70 16.06 -12.09
CA LEU A 121 14.67 15.05 -12.19
C LEU A 121 15.02 14.00 -13.25
N GLY A 122 15.09 12.74 -12.85
CA GLY A 122 15.29 11.61 -13.74
C GLY A 122 14.65 10.36 -13.16
N MET A 123 13.54 9.92 -13.72
CA MET A 123 12.93 8.65 -13.33
C MET A 123 13.80 7.49 -13.82
N ARG A 124 14.46 6.81 -12.90
CA ARG A 124 15.06 5.50 -13.15
C ARG A 124 14.39 4.47 -12.25
N PRO A 125 13.90 3.35 -12.78
CA PRO A 125 13.43 2.26 -11.94
C PRO A 125 14.61 1.74 -11.11
N SER A 126 14.57 1.95 -9.81
CA SER A 126 15.51 1.35 -8.88
C SER A 126 14.99 -0.01 -8.49
N VAL A 127 15.51 -1.04 -9.10
CA VAL A 127 15.28 -2.43 -8.66
C VAL A 127 16.33 -2.73 -7.61
N ALA A 128 16.06 -2.36 -6.37
CA ALA A 128 16.80 -2.94 -5.25
C ALA A 128 16.52 -4.45 -5.26
N ALA A 129 17.56 -5.27 -5.10
CA ALA A 129 17.40 -6.71 -4.91
C ALA A 129 16.70 -6.95 -3.57
N SER A 130 15.37 -6.89 -3.56
CA SER A 130 14.59 -7.13 -2.35
C SER A 130 14.50 -8.63 -2.10
N ARG A 131 14.72 -9.04 -0.87
CA ARG A 131 14.34 -10.39 -0.43
C ARG A 131 12.82 -10.48 -0.51
N VAL A 132 12.32 -11.48 -1.22
CA VAL A 132 10.89 -11.80 -1.25
C VAL A 132 10.53 -12.36 0.12
N LEU A 133 10.00 -11.51 1.00
CA LEU A 133 9.56 -11.92 2.35
C LEU A 133 8.16 -12.50 2.33
N TYR A 134 7.29 -11.99 1.43
CA TYR A 134 5.89 -12.39 1.32
C TYR A 134 5.56 -12.72 -0.13
N ALA A 135 4.66 -13.71 -0.31
CA ALA A 135 4.07 -13.96 -1.62
C ALA A 135 3.18 -12.78 -2.03
N PRO A 136 3.12 -12.41 -3.32
CA PRO A 136 2.26 -11.34 -3.81
C PRO A 136 0.79 -11.79 -3.93
N THR A 137 0.35 -12.66 -3.02
CA THR A 137 -1.00 -13.24 -3.03
C THR A 137 -1.88 -12.44 -2.10
N ASP A 138 -3.05 -12.05 -2.60
CA ASP A 138 -4.08 -11.42 -1.79
C ASP A 138 -4.72 -12.45 -0.84
N PRO A 139 -4.48 -12.39 0.47
CA PRO A 139 -5.01 -13.36 1.41
C PRO A 139 -6.54 -13.27 1.56
N ILE A 140 -7.11 -12.09 1.30
CA ILE A 140 -8.56 -11.86 1.39
C ILE A 140 -9.29 -12.59 0.27
N ALA A 141 -8.73 -12.60 -0.94
CA ALA A 141 -9.32 -13.23 -2.12
C ALA A 141 -9.09 -14.74 -2.19
N THR A 142 -8.23 -15.34 -1.34
CA THR A 142 -7.90 -16.77 -1.40
C THR A 142 -9.02 -17.68 -0.94
N LEU A 143 -9.90 -17.20 -0.05
CA LEU A 143 -11.08 -17.91 0.45
C LEU A 143 -12.29 -17.00 0.31
N ASP A 144 -13.40 -17.56 -0.12
CA ASP A 144 -14.68 -16.86 -0.09
C ASP A 144 -15.27 -16.82 1.34
N SER A 145 -16.35 -16.06 1.53
CA SER A 145 -17.00 -15.91 2.83
C SER A 145 -17.50 -17.23 3.40
N THR A 146 -18.03 -18.12 2.55
CA THR A 146 -18.53 -19.44 2.95
C THR A 146 -17.39 -20.32 3.45
N GLN A 147 -16.26 -20.30 2.76
CA GLN A 147 -15.06 -21.05 3.15
C GLN A 147 -14.46 -20.53 4.47
N LYS A 148 -14.47 -19.21 4.69
CA LYS A 148 -14.02 -18.60 5.94
C LYS A 148 -14.91 -18.99 7.12
N VAL A 149 -16.22 -18.95 6.94
CA VAL A 149 -17.17 -19.42 7.95
C VAL A 149 -16.98 -20.91 8.24
N ALA A 150 -16.87 -21.75 7.20
CA ALA A 150 -16.63 -23.18 7.37
C ALA A 150 -15.31 -23.48 8.11
N LEU A 151 -14.27 -22.64 7.92
CA LEU A 151 -13.02 -22.73 8.68
C LEU A 151 -13.27 -22.48 10.17
N LEU A 152 -14.02 -21.44 10.53
CA LEU A 152 -14.35 -21.13 11.92
C LEU A 152 -15.20 -22.20 12.57
N GLU A 153 -16.19 -22.74 11.87
CA GLU A 153 -16.98 -23.88 12.35
C GLU A 153 -16.13 -25.15 12.61
N LYS A 154 -15.15 -25.38 11.72
CA LYS A 154 -14.21 -26.48 11.90
C LYS A 154 -13.33 -26.28 13.16
N VAL A 155 -12.87 -25.07 13.40
CA VAL A 155 -12.10 -24.70 14.60
C VAL A 155 -12.92 -24.96 15.85
N GLU A 156 -14.19 -24.50 15.89
CA GLU A 156 -15.09 -24.73 17.02
C GLU A 156 -15.33 -26.22 17.28
N LYS A 157 -15.72 -26.98 16.24
CA LYS A 157 -15.94 -28.43 16.36
C LYS A 157 -14.69 -29.14 16.89
N LEU A 158 -13.53 -28.76 16.39
CA LEU A 158 -12.27 -29.34 16.86
C LEU A 158 -12.00 -28.99 18.32
N ALA A 159 -12.19 -27.75 18.74
CA ALA A 159 -12.01 -27.35 20.13
C ALA A 159 -12.91 -28.15 21.06
N ARG A 160 -14.21 -28.20 20.80
CA ARG A 160 -15.18 -28.98 21.59
C ARG A 160 -14.85 -30.47 21.64
N SER A 161 -14.31 -31.04 20.57
CA SER A 161 -13.93 -32.45 20.54
C SER A 161 -12.69 -32.79 21.40
N ARG A 162 -11.92 -31.80 21.82
CA ARG A 162 -10.70 -32.01 22.61
C ARG A 162 -10.96 -32.24 24.08
N ASP A 163 -11.97 -31.59 24.63
CA ASP A 163 -12.31 -31.73 26.04
C ASP A 163 -13.81 -31.45 26.24
N PRO A 164 -14.58 -32.38 26.90
CA PRO A 164 -16.00 -32.20 27.14
C PRO A 164 -16.33 -31.04 28.08
N ARG A 165 -15.35 -30.50 28.79
CA ARG A 165 -15.51 -29.34 29.67
C ARG A 165 -15.54 -28.02 28.88
N ILE A 166 -15.22 -28.01 27.58
CA ILE A 166 -15.31 -26.84 26.74
C ILE A 166 -16.79 -26.59 26.40
N VAL A 167 -17.40 -25.66 27.10
CA VAL A 167 -18.81 -25.32 26.97
C VAL A 167 -19.06 -24.12 26.05
N GLN A 168 -18.04 -23.28 25.85
CA GLN A 168 -18.11 -22.10 24.98
C GLN A 168 -16.86 -22.01 24.10
N VAL A 169 -17.05 -21.67 22.83
CA VAL A 169 -15.95 -21.42 21.88
C VAL A 169 -16.24 -20.14 21.12
N MET A 170 -15.29 -19.24 21.12
CA MET A 170 -15.27 -18.05 20.28
C MET A 170 -14.09 -18.20 19.31
N ALA A 171 -14.34 -18.06 18.02
CA ALA A 171 -13.33 -18.15 16.98
C ALA A 171 -13.41 -16.93 16.07
N GLY A 172 -12.26 -16.47 15.60
CA GLY A 172 -12.17 -15.35 14.67
C GLY A 172 -11.07 -15.58 13.63
N VAL A 173 -11.28 -15.04 12.45
CA VAL A 173 -10.28 -14.91 11.39
C VAL A 173 -10.24 -13.46 10.93
N ALA A 174 -9.04 -12.92 10.76
CA ALA A 174 -8.82 -11.61 10.20
C ALA A 174 -7.74 -11.70 9.12
N ALA A 175 -7.88 -10.91 8.09
CA ALA A 175 -6.90 -10.77 7.02
C ALA A 175 -6.72 -9.30 6.68
N GLU A 176 -5.49 -8.96 6.33
CA GLU A 176 -5.11 -7.63 5.85
C GLU A 176 -4.31 -7.79 4.56
N TYR A 177 -4.58 -6.94 3.60
CA TYR A 177 -3.82 -6.84 2.37
C TYR A 177 -3.47 -5.38 2.13
N ASP A 178 -2.19 -5.08 2.25
CA ASP A 178 -1.63 -3.74 2.10
C ASP A 178 -0.78 -3.66 0.84
N VAL A 179 -1.07 -2.67 0.00
CA VAL A 179 -0.32 -2.39 -1.22
C VAL A 179 0.18 -0.95 -1.17
N VAL A 180 1.48 -0.80 -1.29
CA VAL A 180 2.16 0.49 -1.27
C VAL A 180 2.92 0.69 -2.58
N LEU A 181 2.81 1.90 -3.15
CA LEU A 181 3.60 2.35 -4.28
C LEU A 181 4.28 3.67 -3.93
N VAL A 182 5.60 3.70 -4.03
CA VAL A 182 6.38 4.93 -3.83
C VAL A 182 7.00 5.37 -5.14
N ALA A 183 6.68 6.57 -5.59
CA ALA A 183 7.33 7.22 -6.73
C ALA A 183 8.24 8.34 -6.23
N ARG A 184 9.52 8.25 -6.55
CA ARG A 184 10.54 9.23 -6.14
C ARG A 184 11.17 9.89 -7.35
N GLU A 185 11.75 11.04 -7.14
CA GLU A 185 12.49 11.80 -8.15
C GLU A 185 13.63 11.00 -8.81
N ILE A 186 14.25 10.06 -8.08
CA ILE A 186 15.39 9.24 -8.54
C ILE A 186 14.93 7.88 -9.08
N GLY A 187 13.64 7.54 -8.98
CA GLY A 187 13.09 6.27 -9.42
C GLY A 187 11.98 5.75 -8.50
N ARG A 188 11.24 4.74 -8.99
CA ARG A 188 10.22 4.07 -8.20
C ARG A 188 10.86 3.02 -7.31
N ALA A 189 10.60 3.08 -6.02
CA ALA A 189 10.91 2.00 -5.08
C ALA A 189 9.60 1.26 -4.73
N HIS A 190 9.67 -0.06 -4.67
CA HIS A 190 8.55 -0.93 -4.31
C HIS A 190 8.86 -1.63 -3.01
N VAL A 191 7.86 -1.76 -2.18
CA VAL A 191 7.90 -2.54 -0.94
C VAL A 191 7.07 -3.82 -1.12
#